data_c837c161a6609c2085eaf110d1f5288e
#
_entry.id   c837c161a6609c2085eaf110d1f5288e
#
_cell.length_a   1.000
_cell.length_b   1.000
_cell.length_c   1.000
_cell.angle_alpha   90.00
_cell.angle_beta   90.00
_cell.angle_gamma   90.00
#
_symmetry.space_group_name_H-M   'P 1'
#
loop_
_entity.id
_entity.type
_entity.pdbx_description
1 polymer ?
#
loop_
_entity_poly.entity_id
_entity_poly.type
_entity_poly.pdbx_seq_one_letter_code
_entity_poly.pdbx_strand_id
1 'polypeptide(L)'
;MLHPSSERLLPPVCPFCRQRIDRPQEVDGLWFEFDGGQCSCGAHFSLDPTARNGGAVLLQAVVQACNGDWDEALTLSPGVDFEEGFVGRYNALNHRVGGQGFGTIYFVRMLDPAKSQESPAPQ
;
A
#
# COMPACT_ATOMS: atom_id res chain seq x y z
N MET A 1 28.92 -11.12 -20.01
CA MET A 1 28.56 -10.90 -19.52
C MET A 1 27.65 -10.38 -19.05
N LEU A 2 26.94 -10.34 -18.94
CA LEU A 2 26.24 -9.77 -18.56
C LEU A 2 25.86 -9.76 -17.47
N HIS A 3 25.31 -9.55 -17.01
CA HIS A 3 25.28 -9.47 -15.90
C HIS A 3 24.10 -9.13 -15.30
N PRO A 4 23.94 -9.46 -14.30
CA PRO A 4 22.83 -9.27 -13.50
C PRO A 4 22.52 -7.86 -13.41
N SER A 5 23.46 -7.15 -13.56
CA SER A 5 23.26 -5.81 -13.53
C SER A 5 22.37 -5.38 -14.59
N SER A 6 22.05 -6.23 -15.48
CA SER A 6 21.18 -5.84 -16.55
C SER A 6 19.76 -5.66 -16.02
N GLU A 7 19.50 -6.09 -14.80
CA GLU A 7 18.18 -5.91 -14.29
C GLU A 7 17.97 -4.45 -13.96
N ARG A 8 16.91 -3.86 -14.47
CA ARG A 8 16.67 -2.50 -14.25
C ARG A 8 16.06 -2.24 -12.91
N LEU A 9 16.39 -1.14 -12.26
CA LEU A 9 15.77 -0.70 -11.05
C LEU A 9 14.76 0.36 -11.42
N LEU A 10 13.52 0.12 -11.06
CA LEU A 10 12.43 1.00 -11.44
C LEU A 10 11.85 1.72 -10.24
N PRO A 11 11.30 2.91 -10.42
CA PRO A 11 10.63 3.55 -9.30
C PRO A 11 9.35 2.77 -8.99
N PRO A 12 8.95 2.70 -7.74
CA PRO A 12 7.71 2.00 -7.42
C PRO A 12 6.51 2.80 -7.88
N VAL A 13 5.53 2.13 -8.44
CA VAL A 13 4.32 2.80 -8.90
C VAL A 13 3.10 2.09 -8.33
N CYS A 14 2.04 2.83 -8.17
CA CYS A 14 0.79 2.29 -7.69
C CYS A 14 0.23 1.31 -8.71
N PRO A 15 -0.15 0.10 -8.31
CA PRO A 15 -0.66 -0.87 -9.26
C PRO A 15 -2.03 -0.49 -9.84
N PHE A 16 -2.72 0.46 -9.23
CA PHE A 16 -4.05 0.82 -9.73
C PHE A 16 -3.98 1.98 -10.72
N CYS A 17 -3.22 3.03 -10.41
CA CYS A 17 -3.22 4.21 -11.27
C CYS A 17 -1.90 4.41 -12.02
N ARG A 18 -0.89 3.60 -11.70
CA ARG A 18 0.41 3.63 -12.36
C ARG A 18 1.22 4.90 -12.14
N GLN A 19 0.85 5.69 -11.15
CA GLN A 19 1.64 6.86 -10.80
C GLN A 19 2.72 6.46 -9.82
N ARG A 20 3.81 7.18 -9.81
CA ARG A 20 4.86 6.91 -8.86
C ARG A 20 4.35 7.27 -7.47
N ILE A 21 4.83 6.55 -6.47
CA ILE A 21 4.43 6.83 -5.09
C ILE A 21 5.61 7.42 -4.35
N ASP A 22 5.31 8.14 -3.29
CA ASP A 22 6.34 8.67 -2.42
C ASP A 22 6.88 7.56 -1.56
N ARG A 23 8.06 7.78 -0.99
CA ARG A 23 8.66 6.80 -0.11
C ARG A 23 7.75 6.56 1.08
N PRO A 24 7.52 5.31 1.46
CA PRO A 24 6.72 5.03 2.65
C PRO A 24 7.34 5.69 3.88
N GLN A 25 6.49 6.24 4.72
CA GLN A 25 6.94 6.93 5.92
C GLN A 25 6.06 6.53 7.08
N GLU A 26 6.47 6.95 8.27
CA GLU A 26 5.73 6.64 9.45
C GLU A 26 4.31 7.17 9.33
N VAL A 27 3.32 6.36 9.68
CA VAL A 27 1.93 6.74 9.59
C VAL A 27 1.46 7.10 10.99
N ASP A 28 0.84 8.27 11.13
CA ASP A 28 0.37 8.70 12.42
C ASP A 28 -0.76 7.80 12.91
N GLY A 29 -0.66 7.39 14.15
CA GLY A 29 -1.70 6.56 14.74
C GLY A 29 -1.09 5.56 15.70
N LEU A 30 -1.78 5.29 16.78
CA LEU A 30 -1.25 4.42 17.81
C LEU A 30 -1.06 2.99 17.36
N TRP A 31 -1.83 2.57 16.39
CA TRP A 31 -1.81 1.17 16.02
C TRP A 31 -1.00 0.85 14.77
N PHE A 32 -0.40 1.84 14.15
CA PHE A 32 0.29 1.62 12.89
C PHE A 32 1.78 1.39 13.15
N GLU A 33 2.25 0.22 12.82
CA GLU A 33 3.66 -0.09 13.01
C GLU A 33 4.46 -0.12 11.74
N PHE A 34 3.84 -0.10 10.59
CA PHE A 34 4.57 -0.17 9.33
C PHE A 34 4.54 1.17 8.62
N ASP A 35 5.61 1.50 7.92
CA ASP A 35 5.63 2.72 7.14
C ASP A 35 4.63 2.60 6.00
N GLY A 36 4.07 3.69 5.61
CA GLY A 36 3.07 3.68 4.56
C GLY A 36 2.83 5.05 3.98
N GLY A 37 1.70 5.21 3.31
CA GLY A 37 1.35 6.47 2.71
C GLY A 37 0.08 6.36 1.90
N GLN A 38 -0.16 7.39 1.11
CA GLN A 38 -1.35 7.45 0.27
C GLN A 38 -0.94 7.92 -1.11
N CYS A 39 -1.46 7.22 -2.13
CA CYS A 39 -1.21 7.58 -3.50
C CYS A 39 -2.19 8.66 -3.93
N SER A 40 -1.84 9.43 -4.94
CA SER A 40 -2.71 10.48 -5.43
C SER A 40 -4.05 9.96 -5.94
N CYS A 41 -4.14 8.69 -6.28
CA CYS A 41 -5.41 8.13 -6.71
C CYS A 41 -6.32 7.77 -5.55
N GLY A 42 -5.85 7.94 -4.32
CA GLY A 42 -6.62 7.60 -3.14
C GLY A 42 -6.25 6.27 -2.51
N ALA A 43 -5.46 5.45 -3.17
CA ALA A 43 -5.06 4.19 -2.59
C ALA A 43 -4.14 4.42 -1.41
N HIS A 44 -4.27 3.58 -0.40
CA HIS A 44 -3.36 3.65 0.75
C HIS A 44 -2.39 2.49 0.66
N PHE A 45 -1.18 2.67 1.17
CA PHE A 45 -0.20 1.59 1.10
C PHE A 45 0.59 1.46 2.39
N SER A 46 1.11 0.26 2.60
CA SER A 46 1.95 -0.06 3.74
C SER A 46 3.10 -0.94 3.28
N LEU A 47 4.23 -0.80 3.91
CA LEU A 47 5.44 -1.53 3.54
C LEU A 47 5.70 -2.68 4.49
N ASP A 48 5.92 -3.85 3.91
CA ASP A 48 6.41 -5.01 4.64
C ASP A 48 7.89 -5.13 4.31
N PRO A 49 8.78 -4.69 5.18
CA PRO A 49 10.20 -4.70 4.85
C PRO A 49 10.83 -6.08 4.85
N THR A 50 10.15 -7.05 5.45
CA THR A 50 10.72 -8.39 5.54
C THR A 50 10.09 -9.38 4.59
N ALA A 51 8.98 -8.98 3.97
CA ALA A 51 8.20 -9.86 3.11
C ALA A 51 7.63 -11.04 3.88
N ARG A 52 7.51 -10.95 5.20
CA ARG A 52 6.97 -12.03 6.01
C ARG A 52 5.72 -11.68 6.77
N ASN A 53 5.33 -10.41 6.75
CA ASN A 53 4.18 -9.97 7.53
C ASN A 53 3.04 -9.49 6.66
N GLY A 54 2.90 -10.11 5.48
CA GLY A 54 1.94 -9.63 4.51
C GLY A 54 0.54 -9.41 5.03
N GLY A 55 0.04 -10.35 5.82
CA GLY A 55 -1.33 -10.21 6.34
C GLY A 55 -1.48 -8.99 7.23
N ALA A 56 -0.52 -8.78 8.13
CA ALA A 56 -0.60 -7.66 9.05
C ALA A 56 -0.41 -6.34 8.32
N VAL A 57 0.48 -6.32 7.33
CA VAL A 57 0.74 -5.11 6.59
C VAL A 57 -0.44 -4.74 5.71
N LEU A 58 -1.05 -5.73 5.06
CA LEU A 58 -2.22 -5.47 4.25
C LEU A 58 -3.36 -4.96 5.13
N LEU A 59 -3.54 -5.55 6.30
CA LEU A 59 -4.59 -5.10 7.19
C LEU A 59 -4.35 -3.64 7.59
N GLN A 60 -3.11 -3.27 7.84
CA GLN A 60 -2.83 -1.89 8.17
C GLN A 60 -3.26 -0.96 7.01
N ALA A 61 -3.01 -1.37 5.77
CA ALA A 61 -3.41 -0.55 4.63
C ALA A 61 -4.92 -0.37 4.59
N VAL A 62 -5.68 -1.42 4.94
CA VAL A 62 -7.14 -1.32 4.99
C VAL A 62 -7.55 -0.35 6.10
N VAL A 63 -6.92 -0.44 7.26
CA VAL A 63 -7.25 0.43 8.37
C VAL A 63 -6.90 1.89 8.02
N GLN A 64 -5.79 2.11 7.32
CA GLN A 64 -5.44 3.44 6.86
C GLN A 64 -6.54 3.98 5.95
N ALA A 65 -7.07 3.13 5.08
CA ALA A 65 -8.13 3.55 4.16
C ALA A 65 -9.43 3.83 4.89
N CYS A 66 -9.58 3.35 6.11
CA CYS A 66 -10.75 3.60 6.93
C CYS A 66 -10.45 4.68 7.99
N ASN A 67 -9.43 5.48 7.73
CA ASN A 67 -9.06 6.57 8.62
C ASN A 67 -8.76 6.12 10.05
N GLY A 68 -8.21 4.95 10.19
CA GLY A 68 -7.83 4.42 11.50
C GLY A 68 -8.92 3.65 12.21
N ASP A 69 -10.07 3.48 11.56
CA ASP A 69 -11.18 2.80 12.20
C ASP A 69 -11.04 1.29 12.01
N TRP A 70 -10.51 0.61 13.03
CA TRP A 70 -10.31 -0.83 12.98
C TRP A 70 -11.61 -1.60 12.88
N ASP A 71 -12.65 -1.13 13.54
CA ASP A 71 -13.91 -1.85 13.50
C ASP A 71 -14.48 -1.85 12.10
N GLU A 72 -14.42 -0.72 11.44
CA GLU A 72 -14.89 -0.66 10.07
C GLU A 72 -14.04 -1.54 9.19
N ALA A 73 -12.72 -1.45 9.33
CA ALA A 73 -11.83 -2.22 8.48
C ALA A 73 -12.12 -3.72 8.55
N LEU A 74 -12.44 -4.20 9.73
CA LEU A 74 -12.68 -5.63 9.89
C LEU A 74 -13.99 -6.10 9.30
N THR A 75 -14.86 -5.20 8.90
CA THR A 75 -16.11 -5.59 8.26
C THR A 75 -16.02 -5.62 6.74
N LEU A 76 -14.90 -5.15 6.19
CA LEU A 76 -14.80 -5.04 4.74
C LEU A 76 -14.29 -6.34 4.12
N SER A 77 -14.72 -6.59 2.90
CA SER A 77 -14.33 -7.80 2.18
C SER A 77 -13.51 -7.45 0.95
N PRO A 78 -12.38 -8.12 0.77
CA PRO A 78 -11.56 -7.86 -0.40
C PRO A 78 -12.30 -8.25 -1.67
N GLY A 79 -12.14 -7.46 -2.69
CA GLY A 79 -12.81 -7.72 -3.96
C GLY A 79 -14.22 -7.19 -4.01
N VAL A 80 -14.80 -6.85 -2.87
CA VAL A 80 -16.17 -6.36 -2.80
C VAL A 80 -16.13 -4.91 -2.33
N ASP A 81 -15.48 -4.66 -1.22
CA ASP A 81 -15.43 -3.32 -0.65
C ASP A 81 -14.15 -2.59 -1.02
N PHE A 82 -13.09 -3.31 -1.29
CA PHE A 82 -11.84 -2.68 -1.70
C PHE A 82 -11.08 -3.62 -2.62
N GLU A 83 -10.18 -3.05 -3.39
CA GLU A 83 -9.29 -3.85 -4.21
C GLU A 83 -7.91 -3.77 -3.58
N GLU A 84 -7.14 -4.81 -3.76
CA GLU A 84 -5.82 -4.88 -3.20
C GLU A 84 -4.80 -5.16 -4.28
N GLY A 85 -3.57 -4.74 -4.06
CA GLY A 85 -2.50 -5.01 -5.00
C GLY A 85 -1.20 -4.93 -4.25
N PHE A 86 -0.12 -5.27 -4.91
CA PHE A 86 1.17 -5.18 -4.24
C PHE A 86 2.29 -4.96 -5.24
N VAL A 87 3.41 -4.46 -4.71
CA VAL A 87 4.61 -4.26 -5.49
C VAL A 87 5.71 -4.96 -4.71
N GLY A 88 6.30 -6.00 -5.30
CA GLY A 88 7.34 -6.76 -4.64
C GLY A 88 8.72 -6.23 -4.98
N ARG A 89 9.72 -6.86 -4.42
CA ARG A 89 11.12 -6.54 -4.69
C ARG A 89 11.44 -5.07 -4.45
N TYR A 90 10.83 -4.50 -3.43
CA TYR A 90 11.06 -3.10 -3.11
C TYR A 90 12.25 -2.98 -2.17
N ASN A 91 13.13 -2.03 -2.47
CA ASN A 91 14.28 -1.76 -1.65
C ASN A 91 14.08 -0.40 -1.01
N ALA A 92 13.92 -0.38 0.31
CA ALA A 92 13.63 0.87 1.02
C ALA A 92 14.84 1.79 1.06
N LEU A 93 16.03 1.26 0.87
CA LEU A 93 17.21 2.10 0.91
C LEU A 93 17.28 3.06 -0.25
N ASN A 94 16.89 2.61 -1.43
CA ASN A 94 16.97 3.47 -2.61
C ASN A 94 15.61 3.80 -3.22
N HIS A 95 14.54 3.29 -2.63
CA HIS A 95 13.19 3.55 -3.12
C HIS A 95 13.07 3.08 -4.58
N ARG A 96 13.51 1.84 -4.82
CA ARG A 96 13.45 1.26 -6.16
C ARG A 96 12.93 -0.17 -6.06
N VAL A 97 12.45 -0.65 -7.19
CA VAL A 97 11.94 -2.01 -7.31
C VAL A 97 12.90 -2.78 -8.20
N GLY A 98 13.25 -3.98 -7.79
CA GLY A 98 14.12 -4.85 -8.56
C GLY A 98 15.43 -5.11 -7.86
N GLY A 99 16.33 -5.75 -8.55
CA GLY A 99 17.65 -6.06 -8.01
C GLY A 99 17.61 -6.87 -6.74
N GLN A 100 18.21 -6.33 -5.69
CA GLN A 100 18.30 -7.04 -4.42
C GLN A 100 17.14 -6.73 -3.49
N GLY A 101 16.15 -6.01 -3.95
CA GLY A 101 15.03 -5.67 -3.09
C GLY A 101 14.21 -6.89 -2.74
N PHE A 102 13.69 -6.95 -1.54
CA PHE A 102 12.81 -8.05 -1.17
C PHE A 102 11.62 -7.58 -0.32
N GLY A 103 11.48 -6.32 -0.08
CA GLY A 103 10.30 -5.82 0.62
C GLY A 103 9.08 -5.85 -0.29
N THR A 104 7.92 -5.74 0.30
CA THR A 104 6.67 -5.71 -0.46
C THR A 104 5.83 -4.54 0.01
N ILE A 105 5.28 -3.77 -0.91
CA ILE A 105 4.37 -2.70 -0.56
C ILE A 105 2.98 -3.18 -0.92
N TYR A 106 2.06 -3.14 0.05
CA TYR A 106 0.68 -3.55 -0.18
C TYR A 106 -0.19 -2.32 -0.36
N PHE A 107 -1.10 -2.38 -1.32
CA PHE A 107 -1.97 -1.26 -1.67
C PHE A 107 -3.43 -1.64 -1.52
N VAL A 108 -4.23 -0.72 -1.02
CA VAL A 108 -5.66 -0.92 -0.88
C VAL A 108 -6.35 0.32 -1.41
N ARG A 109 -7.35 0.13 -2.27
CA ARG A 109 -8.15 1.25 -2.76
C ARG A 109 -9.62 0.89 -2.61
N MET A 110 -10.38 1.78 -2.00
CA MET A 110 -11.79 1.51 -1.80
C MET A 110 -12.53 1.49 -3.11
N LEU A 111 -13.40 0.50 -3.28
CA LEU A 111 -14.15 0.38 -4.52
C LEU A 111 -15.37 1.28 -4.51
N ASP A 112 -15.87 1.60 -3.32
CA ASP A 112 -16.98 2.49 -3.20
C ASP A 112 -16.49 3.73 -2.47
N PRO A 113 -16.22 4.81 -3.16
CA PRO A 113 -15.69 5.99 -2.51
C PRO A 113 -16.59 6.52 -1.40
N ALA A 114 -17.87 6.27 -1.49
CA ALA A 114 -18.76 6.74 -0.46
C ALA A 114 -18.49 6.07 0.85
N LYS A 115 -18.04 4.82 0.82
CA LYS A 115 -17.71 4.16 2.04
C LYS A 115 -16.49 4.76 2.69
N SER A 116 -15.50 5.09 1.91
CA SER A 116 -14.28 5.58 2.50
C SER A 116 -14.45 7.00 3.01
N GLN A 117 -15.37 7.76 2.41
CA GLN A 117 -15.53 9.07 2.82
C GLN A 117 -16.58 9.31 3.80
N GLU A 118 -17.40 8.46 4.00
CA GLU A 118 -18.33 8.58 4.86
C GLU A 118 -19.12 9.80 4.62
N SER A 119 -19.09 10.33 3.61
CA SER A 119 -19.74 11.42 3.28
C SER A 119 -21.07 11.22 3.07
N PRO A 120 -21.82 11.88 3.43
CA PRO A 120 -23.12 11.64 3.25
C PRO A 120 -23.53 12.08 2.04
N ALA A 121 -23.11 12.32 1.40
CA ALA A 121 -23.46 12.58 0.20
C ALA A 121 -24.59 13.00 0.01
N PRO A 122 -25.06 13.46 -0.08
CA PRO A 122 -26.12 13.84 -0.30
C PRO A 122 -26.53 13.65 -1.34
N GLN A 123 -26.63 13.41 -1.75
CA GLN A 123 -26.99 13.28 -2.67
C GLN A 123 -27.81 13.57 -2.91
#